data_27764e0216f1ef14ae2d9acfac803353
#
_entry.id   27764e0216f1ef14ae2d9acfac803353
#
_cell.length_a   1.000
_cell.length_b   1.000
_cell.length_c   1.000
_cell.angle_alpha   90.00
_cell.angle_beta   90.00
_cell.angle_gamma   90.00
#
_symmetry.space_group_name_H-M   'P 1'
#
loop_
_entity.id
_entity.type
_entity.pdbx_description
1 polymer ?
#
loop_
_entity_poly.entity_id
_entity_poly.type
_entity_poly.pdbx_seq_one_letter_code
_entity_poly.pdbx_strand_id
1 'polypeptide(L)'
;MSEFPLTIECIVEAYLSGVRIDSFLSKHLRNYTSWRINRMVTAGLAKIDDQPAAPEDRVFRGQRVSLRLVEPPDKLLDPEPILVPVVYEDPWLIVVDKPAGLVAHPVGDFQDGTLSNVLQSHLDRQTAIRGLLRPGVVHRLDRMTSGLIVTAKEHLAHRLLSIDFQHGKLSKSYVALIEGCPDFETRTLEFSIGQRPGGNSVLMSARADAKNARPAKTRVTVIERFEQYSMVECVLFTGRNHQIRVHLSHIGHPILGDEYYGPYGTIKQAPRFNGDDPTEERHALHAASLGFLHPILREWIQFRTSPPADFWALADSLS
;
A
#
# COMPACT_ATOMS: atom_id res chain seq x y z
N MET A 1 19.67 -15.14 -17.61
CA MET A 1 19.61 -14.00 -18.56
C MET A 1 18.48 -14.32 -19.53
N SER A 2 17.39 -13.56 -19.52
CA SER A 2 16.28 -13.76 -20.46
C SER A 2 16.74 -13.40 -21.88
N GLU A 3 16.60 -14.36 -22.79
CA GLU A 3 16.89 -14.11 -24.20
C GLU A 3 15.79 -13.23 -24.81
N PHE A 4 16.13 -12.04 -25.25
CA PHE A 4 15.30 -11.26 -26.15
C PHE A 4 15.49 -11.80 -27.59
N PRO A 5 14.41 -11.80 -28.41
CA PRO A 5 13.10 -11.16 -28.22
C PRO A 5 12.06 -12.04 -27.52
N LEU A 6 11.19 -11.41 -26.71
CA LEU A 6 10.02 -12.04 -26.11
C LEU A 6 8.74 -11.38 -26.63
N THR A 7 7.72 -12.17 -26.95
CA THR A 7 6.39 -11.66 -27.30
C THR A 7 5.47 -11.72 -26.09
N ILE A 8 4.85 -10.60 -25.76
CA ILE A 8 3.77 -10.51 -24.77
C ILE A 8 2.43 -10.36 -25.49
N GLU A 9 1.36 -10.84 -24.86
CA GLU A 9 -0.01 -10.70 -25.35
C GLU A 9 -0.92 -10.16 -24.27
N CYS A 10 -1.82 -9.25 -24.64
CA CYS A 10 -2.83 -8.67 -23.79
C CYS A 10 -4.17 -8.65 -24.50
N ILE A 11 -5.26 -8.91 -23.77
CA ILE A 11 -6.63 -8.74 -24.31
C ILE A 11 -7.13 -7.36 -23.87
N VAL A 12 -7.73 -6.62 -24.82
CA VAL A 12 -8.23 -5.27 -24.56
C VAL A 12 -9.47 -5.32 -23.69
N GLU A 13 -9.36 -4.74 -22.51
CA GLU A 13 -10.45 -4.62 -21.55
C GLU A 13 -11.45 -3.52 -21.97
N ALA A 14 -12.70 -3.64 -21.51
CA ALA A 14 -13.78 -2.74 -21.91
C ALA A 14 -13.45 -1.25 -21.67
N TYR A 15 -12.77 -0.91 -20.57
CA TYR A 15 -12.46 0.46 -20.20
C TYR A 15 -11.27 1.07 -20.96
N LEU A 16 -10.51 0.25 -21.68
CA LEU A 16 -9.44 0.69 -22.60
C LEU A 16 -9.87 0.63 -24.08
N SER A 17 -11.13 0.31 -24.34
CA SER A 17 -11.67 0.32 -25.70
C SER A 17 -11.64 1.74 -26.29
N GLY A 18 -11.11 1.86 -27.50
CA GLY A 18 -10.99 3.13 -28.22
C GLY A 18 -9.72 3.94 -27.93
N VAL A 19 -8.84 3.48 -27.02
CA VAL A 19 -7.54 4.13 -26.79
C VAL A 19 -6.52 3.74 -27.87
N ARG A 20 -5.47 4.55 -28.05
CA ARG A 20 -4.37 4.23 -28.95
C ARG A 20 -3.58 3.03 -28.43
N ILE A 21 -3.03 2.22 -29.35
CA ILE A 21 -2.26 1.01 -28.99
C ILE A 21 -1.04 1.33 -28.12
N ASP A 22 -0.32 2.42 -28.40
CA ASP A 22 0.84 2.84 -27.58
C ASP A 22 0.42 3.17 -26.14
N SER A 23 -0.72 3.85 -25.98
CA SER A 23 -1.29 4.17 -24.67
C SER A 23 -1.80 2.94 -23.95
N PHE A 24 -2.42 1.99 -24.66
CA PHE A 24 -2.85 0.70 -24.13
C PHE A 24 -1.65 -0.09 -23.58
N LEU A 25 -0.63 -0.28 -24.41
CA LEU A 25 0.58 -1.00 -24.02
C LEU A 25 1.32 -0.34 -22.85
N SER A 26 1.35 1.00 -22.78
CA SER A 26 1.95 1.74 -21.65
C SER A 26 1.23 1.50 -20.33
N LYS A 27 -0.04 1.10 -20.34
CA LYS A 27 -0.78 0.72 -19.12
C LYS A 27 -0.35 -0.65 -18.60
N HIS A 28 -0.09 -1.59 -19.48
CA HIS A 28 0.33 -2.95 -19.15
C HIS A 28 1.82 -3.05 -18.84
N LEU A 29 2.65 -2.31 -19.56
CA LEU A 29 4.12 -2.34 -19.48
C LEU A 29 4.67 -1.12 -18.70
N ARG A 30 4.35 -1.02 -17.44
CA ARG A 30 4.61 0.18 -16.61
C ARG A 30 6.10 0.45 -16.35
N ASN A 31 6.96 -0.55 -16.54
CA ASN A 31 8.41 -0.40 -16.42
C ASN A 31 9.09 -0.02 -17.74
N TYR A 32 8.32 0.19 -18.80
CA TYR A 32 8.78 0.81 -20.04
C TYR A 32 8.32 2.27 -20.12
N THR A 33 9.18 3.15 -20.61
CA THR A 33 8.76 4.51 -20.95
C THR A 33 7.83 4.50 -22.15
N SER A 34 6.88 5.44 -22.21
CA SER A 34 5.98 5.60 -23.37
C SER A 34 6.75 5.81 -24.66
N TRP A 35 7.93 6.45 -24.59
CA TRP A 35 8.81 6.64 -25.74
C TRP A 35 9.33 5.29 -26.28
N ARG A 36 9.79 4.38 -25.42
CA ARG A 36 10.24 3.04 -25.84
C ARG A 36 9.12 2.20 -26.44
N ILE A 37 7.94 2.24 -25.82
CA ILE A 37 6.77 1.54 -26.36
C ILE A 37 6.41 2.09 -27.74
N ASN A 38 6.31 3.41 -27.87
CA ASN A 38 6.03 4.03 -29.17
C ASN A 38 7.08 3.65 -30.22
N ARG A 39 8.36 3.66 -29.88
CA ARG A 39 9.45 3.23 -30.78
C ARG A 39 9.28 1.77 -31.24
N MET A 40 8.94 0.84 -30.34
CA MET A 40 8.71 -0.57 -30.70
C MET A 40 7.48 -0.72 -31.61
N VAL A 41 6.39 -0.02 -31.33
CA VAL A 41 5.19 -0.03 -32.18
C VAL A 41 5.52 0.53 -33.56
N THR A 42 6.20 1.67 -33.63
CA THR A 42 6.65 2.29 -34.90
C THR A 42 7.59 1.37 -35.69
N ALA A 43 8.37 0.55 -35.01
CA ALA A 43 9.24 -0.46 -35.65
C ALA A 43 8.49 -1.69 -36.15
N GLY A 44 7.14 -1.72 -36.08
CA GLY A 44 6.32 -2.81 -36.57
C GLY A 44 6.33 -4.06 -35.64
N LEU A 45 6.70 -3.90 -34.38
CA LEU A 45 6.79 -5.00 -33.42
C LEU A 45 5.46 -5.27 -32.70
N ALA A 46 4.42 -4.47 -32.95
CA ALA A 46 3.09 -4.61 -32.37
C ALA A 46 2.08 -5.12 -33.39
N LYS A 47 1.12 -5.93 -32.91
CA LYS A 47 -0.01 -6.40 -33.72
C LYS A 47 -1.33 -6.29 -32.95
N ILE A 48 -2.41 -6.10 -33.70
CA ILE A 48 -3.80 -6.21 -33.24
C ILE A 48 -4.44 -7.36 -34.00
N ASP A 49 -4.95 -8.39 -33.29
CA ASP A 49 -5.52 -9.59 -33.88
C ASP A 49 -4.64 -10.17 -35.03
N ASP A 50 -3.35 -10.30 -34.74
CA ASP A 50 -2.27 -10.76 -35.63
C ASP A 50 -1.94 -9.84 -36.83
N GLN A 51 -2.63 -8.70 -36.99
CA GLN A 51 -2.30 -7.70 -38.03
C GLN A 51 -1.31 -6.67 -37.50
N PRO A 52 -0.29 -6.26 -38.28
CA PRO A 52 0.62 -5.19 -37.89
C PRO A 52 -0.13 -3.92 -37.50
N ALA A 53 0.32 -3.25 -36.45
CA ALA A 53 -0.32 -2.05 -35.93
C ALA A 53 0.65 -0.85 -35.94
N ALA A 54 0.11 0.34 -36.24
CA ALA A 54 0.78 1.62 -36.12
C ALA A 54 0.47 2.32 -34.79
N PRO A 55 1.28 3.27 -34.31
CA PRO A 55 1.06 3.93 -33.00
C PRO A 55 -0.29 4.65 -32.87
N GLU A 56 -0.85 5.14 -33.96
CA GLU A 56 -2.14 5.84 -34.06
C GLU A 56 -3.33 4.88 -34.04
N ASP A 57 -3.14 3.58 -34.30
CA ASP A 57 -4.23 2.62 -34.32
C ASP A 57 -4.88 2.53 -32.93
N ARG A 58 -6.20 2.38 -32.97
CA ARG A 58 -7.01 2.24 -31.77
C ARG A 58 -7.37 0.78 -31.52
N VAL A 59 -7.31 0.40 -30.25
CA VAL A 59 -7.67 -0.94 -29.84
C VAL A 59 -9.11 -0.96 -29.28
N PHE A 60 -9.82 -2.05 -29.49
CA PHE A 60 -11.21 -2.21 -29.07
C PHE A 60 -11.39 -3.45 -28.20
N ARG A 61 -12.40 -3.42 -27.32
CA ARG A 61 -12.70 -4.48 -26.38
C ARG A 61 -12.65 -5.87 -27.03
N GLY A 62 -11.91 -6.78 -26.39
CA GLY A 62 -11.81 -8.18 -26.81
C GLY A 62 -10.73 -8.45 -27.85
N GLN A 63 -10.17 -7.43 -28.47
CA GLN A 63 -9.03 -7.61 -29.39
C GLN A 63 -7.80 -8.10 -28.66
N ARG A 64 -6.99 -8.91 -29.33
CA ARG A 64 -5.69 -9.37 -28.85
C ARG A 64 -4.61 -8.44 -29.38
N VAL A 65 -3.87 -7.82 -28.46
CA VAL A 65 -2.70 -6.99 -28.76
C VAL A 65 -1.46 -7.77 -28.39
N SER A 66 -0.54 -7.94 -29.30
CA SER A 66 0.78 -8.51 -29.05
C SER A 66 1.87 -7.48 -29.28
N LEU A 67 2.95 -7.56 -28.51
CA LEU A 67 4.15 -6.75 -28.68
C LEU A 67 5.39 -7.62 -28.51
N ARG A 68 6.27 -7.56 -29.50
CA ARG A 68 7.58 -8.22 -29.46
C ARG A 68 8.57 -7.27 -28.76
N LEU A 69 8.96 -7.63 -27.54
CA LEU A 69 9.95 -6.93 -26.75
C LEU A 69 11.35 -7.31 -27.25
N VAL A 70 12.13 -6.31 -27.62
CA VAL A 70 13.50 -6.48 -28.16
C VAL A 70 14.56 -5.88 -27.24
N GLU A 71 14.15 -5.25 -26.17
CA GLU A 71 15.01 -4.59 -25.18
C GLU A 71 14.42 -4.73 -23.76
N PRO A 72 15.26 -4.71 -22.71
CA PRO A 72 14.78 -4.78 -21.33
C PRO A 72 14.01 -3.51 -20.92
N PRO A 73 13.17 -3.59 -19.87
CA PRO A 73 12.54 -2.43 -19.25
C PRO A 73 13.56 -1.38 -18.81
N ASP A 74 13.18 -0.11 -18.79
CA ASP A 74 14.03 1.04 -18.44
C ASP A 74 13.66 1.69 -17.09
N LYS A 75 12.49 1.36 -16.52
CA LYS A 75 12.02 1.86 -15.23
C LYS A 75 12.00 0.74 -14.20
N LEU A 76 13.16 0.15 -13.95
CA LEU A 76 13.27 -0.89 -12.94
C LEU A 76 13.30 -0.27 -11.53
N LEU A 77 12.56 -0.90 -10.61
CA LEU A 77 12.87 -0.81 -9.20
C LEU A 77 14.05 -1.73 -8.93
N ASP A 78 15.04 -1.29 -8.18
CA ASP A 78 16.12 -2.18 -7.79
C ASP A 78 15.56 -3.27 -6.86
N PRO A 79 15.69 -4.55 -7.24
CA PRO A 79 15.11 -5.63 -6.46
C PRO A 79 15.95 -5.88 -5.21
N GLU A 80 15.30 -5.93 -4.06
CA GLU A 80 15.95 -6.20 -2.78
C GLU A 80 15.45 -7.52 -2.18
N PRO A 81 16.34 -8.41 -1.74
CA PRO A 81 15.98 -9.72 -1.19
C PRO A 81 15.60 -9.66 0.30
N ILE A 82 14.87 -8.62 0.72
CA ILE A 82 14.34 -8.54 2.09
C ILE A 82 13.21 -9.55 2.23
N LEU A 83 13.22 -10.33 3.30
CA LEU A 83 12.18 -11.32 3.56
C LEU A 83 10.91 -10.62 4.09
N VAL A 84 9.82 -10.72 3.32
CA VAL A 84 8.49 -10.29 3.74
C VAL A 84 7.54 -11.48 3.60
N PRO A 85 6.84 -11.89 4.67
CA PRO A 85 5.92 -13.03 4.61
C PRO A 85 4.78 -12.77 3.62
N VAL A 86 4.58 -13.72 2.70
CA VAL A 86 3.45 -13.73 1.79
C VAL A 86 2.30 -14.47 2.47
N VAL A 87 1.17 -13.79 2.66
CA VAL A 87 -0.04 -14.34 3.29
C VAL A 87 -0.94 -15.00 2.25
N TYR A 88 -1.01 -14.41 1.06
CA TYR A 88 -1.78 -14.93 -0.07
C TYR A 88 -1.20 -14.40 -1.38
N GLU A 89 -1.24 -15.23 -2.39
CA GLU A 89 -0.86 -14.85 -3.75
C GLU A 89 -1.67 -15.61 -4.79
N ASP A 90 -2.07 -14.92 -5.84
CA ASP A 90 -2.69 -15.47 -7.04
C ASP A 90 -2.12 -14.76 -8.30
N PRO A 91 -2.65 -15.03 -9.50
CA PRO A 91 -2.16 -14.35 -10.71
C PRO A 91 -2.34 -12.83 -10.71
N TRP A 92 -3.25 -12.25 -9.91
CA TRP A 92 -3.67 -10.86 -10.00
C TRP A 92 -3.22 -9.99 -8.83
N LEU A 93 -3.04 -10.57 -7.66
CA LEU A 93 -2.66 -9.81 -6.47
C LEU A 93 -1.77 -10.64 -5.52
N ILE A 94 -1.11 -9.92 -4.61
CA ILE A 94 -0.34 -10.49 -3.51
C ILE A 94 -0.69 -9.74 -2.23
N VAL A 95 -0.94 -10.49 -1.15
CA VAL A 95 -1.14 -9.96 0.21
C VAL A 95 0.06 -10.38 1.05
N VAL A 96 0.69 -9.42 1.68
CA VAL A 96 1.86 -9.65 2.52
C VAL A 96 1.65 -9.12 3.92
N ASP A 97 2.39 -9.69 4.88
CA ASP A 97 2.53 -9.17 6.24
C ASP A 97 3.78 -8.28 6.30
N LYS A 98 3.59 -6.97 6.16
CA LYS A 98 4.69 -6.01 6.14
C LYS A 98 5.35 -5.89 7.52
N PRO A 99 6.65 -6.11 7.67
CA PRO A 99 7.33 -5.83 8.94
C PRO A 99 7.32 -4.32 9.24
N ALA A 100 7.46 -3.98 10.52
CA ALA A 100 7.76 -2.61 10.93
C ALA A 100 9.13 -2.18 10.37
N GLY A 101 9.33 -0.87 10.20
CA GLY A 101 10.57 -0.31 9.65
C GLY A 101 10.60 -0.22 8.12
N LEU A 102 9.81 -1.03 7.41
CA LEU A 102 9.78 -1.07 5.95
C LEU A 102 8.82 -0.02 5.37
N VAL A 103 9.32 0.86 4.50
CA VAL A 103 8.50 1.83 3.75
C VAL A 103 7.72 1.11 2.64
N ALA A 104 6.45 1.48 2.41
CA ALA A 104 5.61 0.77 1.44
C ALA A 104 6.04 0.98 -0.03
N HIS A 105 6.46 2.19 -0.40
CA HIS A 105 6.88 2.54 -1.77
C HIS A 105 7.85 3.71 -1.74
N PRO A 106 8.68 3.91 -2.76
CA PRO A 106 9.62 5.02 -2.84
C PRO A 106 8.96 6.37 -2.58
N VAL A 107 9.50 7.16 -1.65
CA VAL A 107 9.00 8.48 -1.27
C VAL A 107 10.12 9.32 -0.64
N GLY A 108 10.26 10.59 -1.06
CA GLY A 108 11.29 11.48 -0.52
C GLY A 108 12.69 10.89 -0.62
N ASP A 109 13.39 10.81 0.51
CA ASP A 109 14.76 10.27 0.59
C ASP A 109 14.80 8.72 0.54
N PHE A 110 13.66 8.04 0.73
CA PHE A 110 13.55 6.58 0.65
C PHE A 110 13.22 6.15 -0.77
N GLN A 111 14.23 5.97 -1.61
CA GLN A 111 14.07 5.50 -2.99
C GLN A 111 14.25 3.99 -3.12
N ASP A 112 15.06 3.39 -2.23
CA ASP A 112 15.39 1.97 -2.13
C ASP A 112 14.93 1.43 -0.77
N GLY A 113 15.10 0.14 -0.50
CA GLY A 113 14.70 -0.48 0.76
C GLY A 113 13.20 -0.45 1.02
N THR A 114 12.36 -0.41 -0.02
CA THR A 114 10.91 -0.33 0.14
C THR A 114 10.23 -1.67 -0.16
N LEU A 115 9.00 -1.85 0.34
CA LEU A 115 8.19 -3.03 0.00
C LEU A 115 8.03 -3.20 -1.52
N SER A 116 7.97 -2.10 -2.28
CA SER A 116 7.91 -2.16 -3.74
C SER A 116 9.18 -2.79 -4.35
N ASN A 117 10.37 -2.53 -3.79
CA ASN A 117 11.63 -3.15 -4.22
C ASN A 117 11.63 -4.65 -3.91
N VAL A 118 11.17 -5.03 -2.71
CA VAL A 118 11.05 -6.42 -2.28
C VAL A 118 10.08 -7.19 -3.19
N LEU A 119 8.90 -6.63 -3.43
CA LEU A 119 7.90 -7.24 -4.32
C LEU A 119 8.37 -7.29 -5.77
N GLN A 120 9.16 -6.33 -6.24
CA GLN A 120 9.78 -6.41 -7.57
C GLN A 120 10.72 -7.62 -7.66
N SER A 121 11.56 -7.84 -6.63
CA SER A 121 12.42 -9.04 -6.55
C SER A 121 11.61 -10.35 -6.57
N HIS A 122 10.47 -10.38 -5.88
CA HIS A 122 9.57 -11.53 -5.86
C HIS A 122 8.94 -11.79 -7.23
N LEU A 123 8.42 -10.75 -7.89
CA LEU A 123 7.79 -10.85 -9.21
C LEU A 123 8.78 -11.20 -10.32
N ASP A 124 10.02 -10.70 -10.24
CA ASP A 124 11.07 -10.95 -11.22
C ASP A 124 11.48 -12.45 -11.26
N ARG A 125 11.27 -13.18 -10.17
CA ARG A 125 11.47 -14.65 -10.14
C ARG A 125 10.35 -15.43 -10.82
N GLN A 126 9.19 -14.81 -11.04
CA GLN A 126 8.01 -15.43 -11.65
C GLN A 126 7.91 -15.18 -13.15
N THR A 127 8.73 -14.30 -13.70
CA THR A 127 8.68 -13.89 -15.10
C THR A 127 10.00 -14.17 -15.83
N ALA A 128 9.92 -14.44 -17.13
CA ALA A 128 11.09 -14.65 -17.97
C ALA A 128 11.93 -13.37 -18.15
N ILE A 129 11.34 -12.20 -17.94
CA ILE A 129 11.99 -10.89 -18.05
C ILE A 129 11.90 -10.16 -16.71
N ARG A 130 13.05 -9.73 -16.20
CA ARG A 130 13.10 -8.82 -15.05
C ARG A 130 12.34 -7.53 -15.35
N GLY A 131 11.47 -7.12 -14.42
CA GLY A 131 10.68 -5.90 -14.53
C GLY A 131 9.48 -6.00 -15.48
N LEU A 132 9.12 -7.18 -15.98
CA LEU A 132 7.92 -7.36 -16.79
C LEU A 132 6.65 -7.01 -15.99
N LEU A 133 6.55 -7.55 -14.78
CA LEU A 133 5.50 -7.20 -13.82
C LEU A 133 6.00 -6.10 -12.87
N ARG A 134 5.12 -5.19 -12.50
CA ARG A 134 5.41 -4.13 -11.53
C ARG A 134 4.41 -4.17 -10.38
N PRO A 135 4.87 -4.19 -9.11
CA PRO A 135 3.97 -4.11 -7.96
C PRO A 135 3.06 -2.90 -8.02
N GLY A 136 1.76 -3.12 -8.03
CA GLY A 136 0.73 -2.08 -8.06
C GLY A 136 0.25 -1.77 -6.64
N VAL A 137 0.97 -0.94 -5.88
CA VAL A 137 0.58 -0.55 -4.52
C VAL A 137 -0.70 0.30 -4.59
N VAL A 138 -1.75 -0.12 -3.88
CA VAL A 138 -3.07 0.54 -3.86
C VAL A 138 -3.36 1.26 -2.55
N HIS A 139 -2.65 0.91 -1.48
CA HIS A 139 -2.71 1.58 -0.17
C HIS A 139 -1.36 1.48 0.53
N ARG A 140 -1.25 2.18 1.64
CA ARG A 140 -0.01 2.20 2.42
C ARG A 140 -0.26 1.99 3.90
N LEU A 141 0.76 1.50 4.58
CA LEU A 141 0.93 1.56 6.04
C LEU A 141 2.07 2.55 6.34
N ASP A 142 2.05 3.14 7.53
CA ASP A 142 3.18 3.93 8.00
C ASP A 142 4.43 3.05 8.12
N ARG A 143 5.63 3.64 8.04
CA ARG A 143 6.88 2.90 8.08
C ARG A 143 6.93 1.92 9.26
N MET A 144 6.63 2.40 10.46
CA MET A 144 6.71 1.62 11.70
C MET A 144 5.45 0.80 12.00
N THR A 145 4.39 0.92 11.20
CA THR A 145 3.21 0.05 11.30
C THR A 145 3.47 -1.28 10.59
N SER A 146 3.29 -2.38 11.31
CA SER A 146 3.34 -3.73 10.74
C SER A 146 1.97 -4.21 10.25
N GLY A 147 1.91 -5.32 9.50
CA GLY A 147 0.68 -6.01 9.16
C GLY A 147 0.30 -6.01 7.68
N LEU A 148 -0.95 -6.34 7.42
CA LEU A 148 -1.45 -6.68 6.10
C LEU A 148 -1.47 -5.51 5.11
N ILE A 149 -0.91 -5.76 3.94
CA ILE A 149 -0.98 -4.88 2.77
C ILE A 149 -1.23 -5.72 1.51
N VAL A 150 -2.13 -5.24 0.64
CA VAL A 150 -2.38 -5.85 -0.67
C VAL A 150 -1.77 -5.03 -1.78
N THR A 151 -1.21 -5.73 -2.76
CA THR A 151 -0.61 -5.15 -3.96
C THR A 151 -1.09 -5.91 -5.18
N ALA A 152 -1.46 -5.21 -6.23
CA ALA A 152 -1.83 -5.82 -7.50
C ALA A 152 -0.58 -6.21 -8.31
N LYS A 153 -0.67 -7.33 -9.02
CA LYS A 153 0.37 -7.83 -9.92
C LYS A 153 0.16 -7.36 -11.36
N GLU A 154 -1.09 -7.04 -11.73
CA GLU A 154 -1.43 -6.63 -13.09
C GLU A 154 -2.34 -5.40 -13.10
N HIS A 155 -2.54 -4.79 -14.29
CA HIS A 155 -3.14 -3.47 -14.43
C HIS A 155 -4.63 -3.42 -14.06
N LEU A 156 -5.43 -4.41 -14.50
CA LEU A 156 -6.87 -4.42 -14.23
C LEU A 156 -7.16 -4.58 -12.74
N ALA A 157 -6.45 -5.51 -12.07
CA ALA A 157 -6.56 -5.69 -10.62
C ALA A 157 -6.15 -4.42 -9.87
N HIS A 158 -5.05 -3.76 -10.27
CA HIS A 158 -4.64 -2.47 -9.69
C HIS A 158 -5.74 -1.41 -9.81
N ARG A 159 -6.34 -1.27 -11.00
CA ARG A 159 -7.40 -0.29 -11.24
C ARG A 159 -8.63 -0.57 -10.37
N LEU A 160 -9.11 -1.82 -10.34
CA LEU A 160 -10.31 -2.20 -9.61
C LEU A 160 -10.11 -2.08 -8.09
N LEU A 161 -8.98 -2.56 -7.56
CA LEU A 161 -8.63 -2.37 -6.15
C LEU A 161 -8.53 -0.88 -5.80
N SER A 162 -7.87 -0.07 -6.63
CA SER A 162 -7.76 1.38 -6.38
C SER A 162 -9.12 2.06 -6.28
N ILE A 163 -10.08 1.69 -7.15
CA ILE A 163 -11.45 2.19 -7.11
C ILE A 163 -12.13 1.78 -5.80
N ASP A 164 -12.05 0.50 -5.41
CA ASP A 164 -12.68 0.01 -4.19
C ASP A 164 -12.07 0.64 -2.93
N PHE A 165 -10.73 0.84 -2.91
CA PHE A 165 -10.05 1.57 -1.84
C PHE A 165 -10.47 3.04 -1.75
N GLN A 166 -10.63 3.74 -2.89
CA GLN A 166 -11.10 5.13 -2.92
C GLN A 166 -12.53 5.26 -2.42
N HIS A 167 -13.41 4.29 -2.70
CA HIS A 167 -14.81 4.29 -2.27
C HIS A 167 -15.03 3.65 -0.89
N GLY A 168 -13.96 3.24 -0.19
CA GLY A 168 -14.08 2.63 1.12
C GLY A 168 -14.75 1.24 1.15
N LYS A 169 -14.79 0.54 0.02
CA LYS A 169 -15.39 -0.80 -0.12
C LYS A 169 -14.44 -1.90 0.36
N LEU A 170 -13.98 -1.77 1.59
CA LEU A 170 -13.04 -2.71 2.21
C LEU A 170 -13.20 -2.68 3.73
N SER A 171 -12.75 -3.74 4.39
CA SER A 171 -12.70 -3.84 5.84
C SER A 171 -11.25 -3.85 6.29
N LYS A 172 -10.90 -2.97 7.22
CA LYS A 172 -9.57 -2.92 7.85
C LYS A 172 -9.70 -2.82 9.34
N SER A 173 -9.08 -3.73 10.08
CA SER A 173 -8.91 -3.58 11.51
C SER A 173 -7.45 -3.64 11.91
N TYR A 174 -7.14 -2.90 12.94
CA TYR A 174 -5.81 -2.76 13.53
C TYR A 174 -5.89 -3.09 15.00
N VAL A 175 -4.79 -3.62 15.54
CA VAL A 175 -4.59 -3.76 16.98
C VAL A 175 -3.53 -2.76 17.40
N ALA A 176 -3.78 -2.08 18.52
CA ALA A 176 -2.84 -1.09 19.07
C ALA A 176 -2.73 -1.23 20.60
N LEU A 177 -1.55 -0.96 21.15
CA LEU A 177 -1.35 -0.66 22.56
C LEU A 177 -1.39 0.86 22.73
N ILE A 178 -2.17 1.35 23.69
CA ILE A 178 -2.38 2.78 23.94
C ILE A 178 -2.07 3.15 25.39
N GLU A 179 -1.67 4.39 25.60
CA GLU A 179 -1.46 4.97 26.93
C GLU A 179 -2.81 5.23 27.60
N GLY A 180 -2.95 4.83 28.86
CA GLY A 180 -4.14 5.01 29.68
C GLY A 180 -5.25 4.01 29.41
N CYS A 181 -6.31 4.11 30.22
CA CYS A 181 -7.48 3.24 30.19
C CYS A 181 -8.70 4.08 29.78
N PRO A 182 -9.22 3.92 28.54
CA PRO A 182 -10.44 4.61 28.12
C PRO A 182 -11.63 4.26 29.01
N ASP A 183 -12.51 5.24 29.27
CA ASP A 183 -13.74 5.10 30.06
C ASP A 183 -14.92 4.47 29.29
N PHE A 184 -14.66 3.98 28.07
CA PHE A 184 -15.63 3.32 27.19
C PHE A 184 -15.17 1.92 26.78
N GLU A 185 -16.10 1.05 26.45
CA GLU A 185 -15.83 -0.26 25.84
C GLU A 185 -15.69 -0.14 24.30
N THR A 186 -16.57 0.63 23.68
CA THR A 186 -16.54 0.91 22.25
C THR A 186 -16.94 2.35 21.99
N ARG A 187 -16.18 3.05 21.16
CA ARG A 187 -16.47 4.42 20.74
C ARG A 187 -16.13 4.65 19.28
N THR A 188 -17.02 5.37 18.58
CA THR A 188 -16.73 5.82 17.22
C THR A 188 -16.20 7.24 17.26
N LEU A 189 -15.02 7.44 16.71
CA LEU A 189 -14.34 8.74 16.61
C LEU A 189 -14.57 9.30 15.22
N GLU A 190 -15.19 10.48 15.16
CA GLU A 190 -15.53 11.19 13.92
C GLU A 190 -14.92 12.59 13.96
N PHE A 191 -13.59 12.68 13.83
CA PHE A 191 -12.84 13.92 13.79
C PHE A 191 -12.19 14.10 12.44
N SER A 192 -12.39 15.26 11.79
CA SER A 192 -11.68 15.56 10.54
C SER A 192 -10.17 15.66 10.78
N ILE A 193 -9.38 15.11 9.86
CA ILE A 193 -7.91 15.10 9.93
C ILE A 193 -7.34 15.95 8.80
N GLY A 194 -6.45 16.87 9.15
CA GLY A 194 -5.72 17.73 8.23
C GLY A 194 -4.27 17.90 8.64
N GLN A 195 -3.53 18.71 7.87
CA GLN A 195 -2.15 19.05 8.19
C GLN A 195 -2.08 19.96 9.42
N ARG A 196 -1.12 19.72 10.30
CA ARG A 196 -0.90 20.56 11.48
C ARG A 196 -0.36 21.95 11.09
N PRO A 197 -0.97 23.05 11.57
CA PRO A 197 -0.43 24.39 11.36
C PRO A 197 0.94 24.56 12.02
N GLY A 198 1.88 25.21 11.33
CA GLY A 198 3.23 25.49 11.85
C GLY A 198 4.12 24.28 12.04
N GLY A 199 3.66 23.08 11.65
CA GLY A 199 4.43 21.83 11.72
C GLY A 199 5.06 21.45 10.38
N ASN A 200 5.88 20.41 10.43
CA ASN A 200 6.37 19.70 9.26
C ASN A 200 5.17 19.13 8.45
N SER A 201 5.27 19.09 7.13
CA SER A 201 4.22 18.58 6.21
C SER A 201 3.75 17.14 6.49
N VAL A 202 4.52 16.38 7.27
CA VAL A 202 4.23 15.01 7.67
C VAL A 202 3.22 14.94 8.83
N LEU A 203 3.19 15.97 9.71
CA LEU A 203 2.37 15.94 10.91
C LEU A 203 0.91 16.26 10.61
N MET A 204 0.03 15.37 11.09
CA MET A 204 -1.41 15.48 10.96
C MET A 204 -2.05 15.92 12.30
N SER A 205 -3.26 16.43 12.24
CA SER A 205 -4.00 16.91 13.42
C SER A 205 -5.50 16.75 13.23
N ALA A 206 -6.22 16.43 14.32
CA ALA A 206 -7.68 16.44 14.38
C ALA A 206 -8.22 17.72 15.09
N ARG A 207 -7.39 18.73 15.33
CA ARG A 207 -7.78 20.01 15.93
C ARG A 207 -8.53 20.86 14.92
N ALA A 208 -9.33 21.79 15.42
CA ALA A 208 -10.14 22.69 14.59
C ALA A 208 -9.32 23.59 13.64
N ASP A 209 -8.04 23.85 13.97
CA ASP A 209 -7.11 24.66 13.17
C ASP A 209 -6.36 23.87 12.09
N ALA A 210 -6.63 22.57 11.95
CA ALA A 210 -5.96 21.71 10.97
C ALA A 210 -6.27 22.16 9.52
N LYS A 211 -5.23 22.30 8.70
CA LYS A 211 -5.34 22.74 7.31
C LYS A 211 -5.78 21.59 6.40
N ASN A 212 -6.64 21.88 5.42
CA ASN A 212 -7.15 20.91 4.45
C ASN A 212 -7.77 19.68 5.11
N ALA A 213 -8.43 19.85 6.26
CA ALA A 213 -9.02 18.76 7.02
C ALA A 213 -10.10 18.03 6.20
N ARG A 214 -10.08 16.70 6.26
CA ARG A 214 -11.05 15.81 5.60
C ARG A 214 -11.72 14.92 6.63
N PRO A 215 -13.01 14.59 6.47
CA PRO A 215 -13.70 13.68 7.37
C PRO A 215 -12.94 12.36 7.55
N ALA A 216 -12.84 11.93 8.79
CA ALA A 216 -12.23 10.67 9.16
C ALA A 216 -13.08 9.99 10.23
N LYS A 217 -13.19 8.65 10.13
CA LYS A 217 -14.02 7.83 11.03
C LYS A 217 -13.32 6.55 11.40
N THR A 218 -13.19 6.33 12.72
CA THR A 218 -12.53 5.16 13.33
C THR A 218 -13.40 4.64 14.47
N ARG A 219 -13.74 3.35 14.48
CA ARG A 219 -14.33 2.70 15.66
C ARG A 219 -13.20 2.08 16.48
N VAL A 220 -13.17 2.42 17.75
CA VAL A 220 -12.23 1.89 18.75
C VAL A 220 -12.99 1.02 19.72
N THR A 221 -12.53 -0.22 19.92
CA THR A 221 -13.07 -1.17 20.90
C THR A 221 -11.93 -1.60 21.83
N VAL A 222 -12.12 -1.50 23.12
CA VAL A 222 -11.14 -1.98 24.10
C VAL A 222 -11.19 -3.51 24.13
N ILE A 223 -10.03 -4.14 23.92
CA ILE A 223 -9.87 -5.60 23.98
C ILE A 223 -9.48 -6.00 25.42
N GLU A 224 -8.52 -5.26 25.98
CA GLU A 224 -7.94 -5.55 27.30
C GLU A 224 -7.47 -4.26 27.97
N ARG A 225 -7.58 -4.20 29.31
CA ARG A 225 -7.05 -3.11 30.11
C ARG A 225 -5.96 -3.63 31.04
N PHE A 226 -4.84 -2.94 31.05
CA PHE A 226 -3.73 -3.10 31.97
C PHE A 226 -3.80 -1.99 33.04
N GLU A 227 -2.81 -1.89 33.91
CA GLU A 227 -2.82 -0.86 34.97
C GLU A 227 -2.86 0.58 34.43
N GLN A 228 -2.01 0.89 33.46
CA GLN A 228 -1.87 2.24 32.87
C GLN A 228 -1.97 2.26 31.34
N TYR A 229 -2.34 1.15 30.73
CA TYR A 229 -2.39 0.96 29.29
C TYR A 229 -3.63 0.17 28.88
N SER A 230 -3.91 0.13 27.60
CA SER A 230 -4.96 -0.73 27.07
C SER A 230 -4.60 -1.27 25.68
N MET A 231 -5.06 -2.47 25.39
CA MET A 231 -5.09 -3.00 24.03
C MET A 231 -6.43 -2.69 23.38
N VAL A 232 -6.41 -2.13 22.18
CA VAL A 232 -7.62 -1.76 21.45
C VAL A 232 -7.64 -2.30 20.03
N GLU A 233 -8.83 -2.64 19.52
CA GLU A 233 -9.10 -2.81 18.11
C GLU A 233 -9.58 -1.51 17.51
N CYS A 234 -9.01 -1.12 16.36
CA CYS A 234 -9.40 0.05 15.58
C CYS A 234 -9.91 -0.37 14.21
N VAL A 235 -11.22 -0.21 13.93
CA VAL A 235 -11.80 -0.45 12.62
C VAL A 235 -11.86 0.86 11.85
N LEU A 236 -11.26 0.91 10.66
CA LEU A 236 -11.21 2.08 9.81
C LEU A 236 -12.35 2.12 8.79
N PHE A 237 -13.14 3.18 8.78
CA PHE A 237 -14.13 3.48 7.73
C PHE A 237 -13.59 4.46 6.68
N THR A 238 -12.50 5.16 6.99
CA THR A 238 -11.75 6.05 6.10
C THR A 238 -10.25 5.74 6.22
N GLY A 239 -9.43 6.25 5.30
CA GLY A 239 -7.97 6.04 5.31
C GLY A 239 -7.22 7.37 5.16
N ARG A 240 -7.08 8.17 6.25
CA ARG A 240 -6.27 9.38 6.25
C ARG A 240 -4.87 9.07 6.78
N ASN A 241 -3.91 9.90 6.40
CA ASN A 241 -2.55 9.75 6.93
C ASN A 241 -2.57 9.81 8.46
N HIS A 242 -1.87 8.88 9.11
CA HIS A 242 -1.76 8.74 10.56
C HIS A 242 -3.11 8.66 11.30
N GLN A 243 -4.22 8.23 10.64
CA GLN A 243 -5.57 8.39 11.16
C GLN A 243 -5.76 7.81 12.55
N ILE A 244 -5.36 6.56 12.80
CA ILE A 244 -5.51 5.92 14.12
C ILE A 244 -4.67 6.66 15.16
N ARG A 245 -3.42 6.95 14.84
CA ARG A 245 -2.46 7.66 15.70
C ARG A 245 -3.01 9.02 16.13
N VAL A 246 -3.52 9.81 15.18
CA VAL A 246 -4.11 11.13 15.42
C VAL A 246 -5.40 11.05 16.23
N HIS A 247 -6.30 10.12 15.89
CA HIS A 247 -7.58 9.97 16.58
C HIS A 247 -7.39 9.56 18.05
N LEU A 248 -6.55 8.55 18.32
CA LEU A 248 -6.25 8.10 19.67
C LEU A 248 -5.54 9.16 20.50
N SER A 249 -4.54 9.82 19.91
CA SER A 249 -3.88 10.99 20.53
C SER A 249 -4.88 12.10 20.87
N HIS A 250 -5.81 12.43 19.95
CA HIS A 250 -6.79 13.50 20.15
C HIS A 250 -7.70 13.28 21.36
N ILE A 251 -8.07 12.02 21.63
CA ILE A 251 -8.90 11.66 22.79
C ILE A 251 -8.10 11.41 24.09
N GLY A 252 -6.79 11.66 24.09
CA GLY A 252 -5.94 11.55 25.26
C GLY A 252 -5.23 10.19 25.44
N HIS A 253 -5.41 9.24 24.51
CA HIS A 253 -4.86 7.90 24.57
C HIS A 253 -3.94 7.62 23.37
N PRO A 254 -2.74 8.25 23.28
CA PRO A 254 -1.83 8.02 22.15
C PRO A 254 -1.36 6.58 22.12
N ILE A 255 -0.91 6.12 20.95
CA ILE A 255 -0.31 4.80 20.80
C ILE A 255 1.01 4.76 21.56
N LEU A 256 1.24 3.68 22.30
CA LEU A 256 2.49 3.44 23.02
C LEU A 256 3.67 3.38 22.02
N GLY A 257 4.75 4.08 22.33
CA GLY A 257 5.92 4.21 21.45
C GLY A 257 5.68 5.13 20.23
N ASP A 258 4.59 5.91 20.18
CA ASP A 258 4.42 6.86 19.07
C ASP A 258 5.44 7.99 19.17
N GLU A 259 6.25 8.14 18.12
CA GLU A 259 7.33 9.12 18.04
C GLU A 259 6.84 10.58 17.93
N TYR A 260 5.63 10.78 17.37
CA TYR A 260 5.11 12.13 17.07
C TYR A 260 3.98 12.57 17.98
N TYR A 261 3.05 11.69 18.31
CA TYR A 261 1.78 12.07 18.91
C TYR A 261 1.74 11.73 20.41
N GLY A 262 1.55 12.75 21.24
CA GLY A 262 1.27 12.66 22.67
C GLY A 262 -0.21 12.82 22.99
N PRO A 263 -0.60 12.82 24.28
CA PRO A 263 -2.00 12.97 24.69
C PRO A 263 -2.62 14.29 24.23
N TYR A 264 -3.94 14.28 23.96
CA TYR A 264 -4.76 15.44 23.57
C TYR A 264 -4.23 16.22 22.35
N GLY A 265 -3.68 15.48 21.37
CA GLY A 265 -3.15 16.07 20.14
C GLY A 265 -1.87 16.89 20.34
N THR A 266 -1.17 16.70 21.45
CA THR A 266 0.17 17.27 21.64
C THR A 266 1.17 16.57 20.73
N ILE A 267 2.26 17.28 20.41
CA ILE A 267 3.37 16.68 19.65
C ILE A 267 4.53 16.47 20.60
N LYS A 268 5.05 15.25 20.63
CA LYS A 268 6.30 14.93 21.30
C LYS A 268 7.43 15.67 20.56
N GLN A 269 8.41 16.19 21.28
CA GLN A 269 9.64 16.65 20.64
C GLN A 269 10.29 15.41 20.03
N ALA A 270 10.18 15.30 18.70
CA ALA A 270 10.63 14.10 18.01
C ALA A 270 12.10 13.84 18.32
N PRO A 271 12.46 12.65 18.81
CA PRO A 271 13.82 12.18 18.69
C PRO A 271 14.19 12.24 17.21
N ARG A 272 15.40 12.65 16.87
CA ARG A 272 15.89 12.55 15.48
C ARG A 272 15.98 11.06 15.19
N PHE A 273 15.00 10.57 14.43
CA PHE A 273 14.96 9.18 13.99
C PHE A 273 16.16 8.94 13.06
N ASN A 274 17.15 8.23 13.54
CA ASN A 274 18.34 7.85 12.77
C ASN A 274 18.18 6.50 12.06
N GLY A 275 17.00 5.98 11.92
CA GLY A 275 16.64 4.88 11.02
C GLY A 275 17.37 3.53 11.12
N ASP A 276 18.50 3.50 11.77
CA ASP A 276 19.44 2.37 11.79
C ASP A 276 19.60 1.73 13.18
N ASP A 277 18.94 2.26 14.21
CA ASP A 277 19.00 1.69 15.56
C ASP A 277 17.83 0.70 15.77
N PRO A 278 18.10 -0.62 15.84
CA PRO A 278 17.07 -1.63 16.09
C PRO A 278 16.47 -1.55 17.51
N THR A 279 17.03 -0.72 18.40
CA THR A 279 16.50 -0.49 19.76
C THR A 279 15.52 0.68 19.84
N GLU A 280 15.28 1.41 18.74
CA GLU A 280 14.28 2.48 18.71
C GLU A 280 12.86 1.92 18.89
N GLU A 281 12.18 2.39 19.94
CA GLU A 281 10.79 2.06 20.19
C GLU A 281 9.91 2.55 19.03
N ARG A 282 9.13 1.64 18.47
CA ARG A 282 8.13 1.95 17.44
C ARG A 282 6.73 2.07 18.03
N HIS A 283 5.86 2.81 17.38
CA HIS A 283 4.45 2.80 17.77
C HIS A 283 3.85 1.39 17.67
N ALA A 284 3.22 0.93 18.75
CA ALA A 284 2.61 -0.38 18.85
C ALA A 284 1.28 -0.43 18.08
N LEU A 285 1.37 -0.48 16.74
CA LEU A 285 0.24 -0.54 15.80
C LEU A 285 0.47 -1.62 14.76
N HIS A 286 -0.55 -2.47 14.56
CA HIS A 286 -0.49 -3.58 13.64
C HIS A 286 -1.79 -3.69 12.81
N ALA A 287 -1.71 -3.77 11.49
CA ALA A 287 -2.81 -3.99 10.58
C ALA A 287 -3.22 -5.48 10.59
N ALA A 288 -4.09 -5.84 11.53
CA ALA A 288 -4.40 -7.24 11.87
C ALA A 288 -5.38 -7.91 10.90
N SER A 289 -6.27 -7.14 10.24
CA SER A 289 -7.24 -7.70 9.30
C SER A 289 -7.41 -6.80 8.08
N LEU A 290 -7.52 -7.45 6.91
CA LEU A 290 -7.80 -6.80 5.63
C LEU A 290 -8.79 -7.64 4.85
N GLY A 291 -9.98 -7.08 4.55
CA GLY A 291 -11.02 -7.71 3.74
C GLY A 291 -11.40 -6.81 2.57
N PHE A 292 -11.58 -7.40 1.40
CA PHE A 292 -11.98 -6.69 0.18
C PHE A 292 -12.61 -7.66 -0.83
N LEU A 293 -13.31 -7.09 -1.81
CA LEU A 293 -13.83 -7.85 -2.94
C LEU A 293 -12.68 -8.16 -3.90
N HIS A 294 -12.44 -9.46 -4.17
CA HIS A 294 -11.39 -9.85 -5.12
C HIS A 294 -11.65 -9.18 -6.48
N PRO A 295 -10.66 -8.45 -7.06
CA PRO A 295 -10.92 -7.60 -8.23
C PRO A 295 -11.43 -8.38 -9.45
N ILE A 296 -10.97 -9.61 -9.65
CA ILE A 296 -11.30 -10.43 -10.83
C ILE A 296 -12.39 -11.46 -10.51
N LEU A 297 -12.23 -12.24 -9.42
CA LEU A 297 -13.17 -13.31 -9.05
C LEU A 297 -14.49 -12.77 -8.50
N ARG A 298 -14.51 -11.51 -8.04
CA ARG A 298 -15.70 -10.83 -7.47
C ARG A 298 -16.26 -11.53 -6.22
N GLU A 299 -15.40 -12.23 -5.49
CA GLU A 299 -15.69 -12.86 -4.20
C GLU A 299 -15.11 -12.03 -3.07
N TRP A 300 -15.79 -12.00 -1.92
CA TRP A 300 -15.24 -11.36 -0.72
C TRP A 300 -14.16 -12.25 -0.11
N ILE A 301 -12.96 -11.70 0.04
CA ILE A 301 -11.84 -12.38 0.70
C ILE A 301 -11.38 -11.55 1.90
N GLN A 302 -10.97 -12.25 2.97
CA GLN A 302 -10.48 -11.61 4.18
C GLN A 302 -9.27 -12.35 4.72
N PHE A 303 -8.27 -11.60 5.10
CA PHE A 303 -7.01 -12.09 5.67
C PHE A 303 -6.85 -11.55 7.09
N ARG A 304 -6.15 -12.31 7.92
CA ARG A 304 -5.78 -11.93 9.29
C ARG A 304 -4.34 -12.31 9.55
N THR A 305 -3.66 -11.50 10.38
CA THR A 305 -2.32 -11.78 10.88
C THR A 305 -2.24 -11.33 12.33
N SER A 306 -1.41 -12.03 13.11
CA SER A 306 -1.16 -11.67 14.51
C SER A 306 -0.09 -10.59 14.59
N PRO A 307 -0.16 -9.70 15.58
CA PRO A 307 0.95 -8.79 15.87
C PRO A 307 2.27 -9.54 16.00
N PRO A 308 3.40 -8.95 15.57
CA PRO A 308 4.70 -9.58 15.68
C PRO A 308 5.20 -9.68 17.11
N ALA A 309 6.27 -10.46 17.32
CA ALA A 309 6.78 -10.82 18.65
C ALA A 309 7.14 -9.60 19.52
N ASP A 310 7.67 -8.54 18.93
CA ASP A 310 8.01 -7.30 19.65
C ASP A 310 6.76 -6.60 20.21
N PHE A 311 5.63 -6.65 19.51
CA PHE A 311 4.35 -6.14 20.01
C PHE A 311 3.87 -6.93 21.22
N TRP A 312 3.93 -8.27 21.17
CA TRP A 312 3.52 -9.12 22.28
C TRP A 312 4.45 -9.01 23.47
N ALA A 313 5.77 -8.96 23.25
CA ALA A 313 6.74 -8.74 24.33
C ALA A 313 6.48 -7.41 25.06
N LEU A 314 6.09 -6.36 24.31
CA LEU A 314 5.68 -5.10 24.92
C LEU A 314 4.39 -5.26 25.72
N ALA A 315 3.35 -5.92 25.18
CA ALA A 315 2.09 -6.16 25.86
C ALA A 315 2.28 -6.95 27.18
N ASP A 316 3.10 -8.01 27.14
CA ASP A 316 3.42 -8.84 28.30
C ASP A 316 4.14 -8.04 29.40
N SER A 317 4.94 -7.04 29.03
CA SER A 317 5.64 -6.17 29.98
C SER A 317 4.73 -5.16 30.69
N LEU A 318 3.48 -5.01 30.23
CA LEU A 318 2.48 -4.08 30.80
C LEU A 318 1.51 -4.76 31.78
N SER A 319 1.59 -6.08 31.90
CA SER A 319 0.70 -6.92 32.71
C SER A 319 1.06 -6.93 34.20
#